data_30d09cc404c8e7265f523e2035f2f8d0
#
_entry.id   30d09cc404c8e7265f523e2035f2f8d0
#
_cell.length_a   1.000
_cell.length_b   1.000
_cell.length_c   1.000
_cell.angle_alpha   90.00
_cell.angle_beta   90.00
_cell.angle_gamma   90.00
#
_symmetry.space_group_name_H-M   'P 1'
#
loop_
_entity.id
_entity.type
_entity.pdbx_description
1 polymer ?
#
loop_
_entity_poly.entity_id
_entity_poly.type
_entity_poly.pdbx_seq_one_letter_code
_entity_poly.pdbx_strand_id
1 'polypeptide(L)'
;MIYQVYVIELSKRVFTENTKFRAANPQFNGVLECLYVGMTSKAPIERFRQHKTGYINKKGRKLSAYIVQKYGAYLRPSLYNHINLKPMTRQQALNMEEKLAWDLRRQGYAVWFN
;
A
#
# COMPACT_ATOMS: atom_id res chain seq x y z
N MET A 1 -20.35 -6.36 -3.36
CA MET A 1 -19.56 -5.37 -2.65
C MET A 1 -18.53 -4.78 -3.60
N ILE A 2 -18.31 -3.47 -3.55
CA ILE A 2 -17.38 -2.77 -4.43
C ILE A 2 -16.07 -2.58 -3.68
N TYR A 3 -14.96 -2.86 -4.36
CA TYR A 3 -13.62 -2.71 -3.80
C TYR A 3 -12.85 -1.62 -4.53
N GLN A 4 -11.89 -1.04 -3.83
CA GLN A 4 -11.00 0.00 -4.34
C GLN A 4 -9.55 -0.36 -4.00
N VAL A 5 -8.62 0.13 -4.81
CA VAL A 5 -7.19 0.11 -4.45
C VAL A 5 -6.80 1.48 -3.87
N TYR A 6 -5.74 1.49 -3.11
CA TYR A 6 -5.22 2.73 -2.53
C TYR A 6 -3.71 2.64 -2.35
N VAL A 7 -3.06 3.79 -2.25
CA VAL A 7 -1.62 3.91 -2.05
C VAL A 7 -1.37 4.86 -0.89
N ILE A 8 -0.54 4.44 0.04
CA ILE A 8 -0.11 5.23 1.19
C ILE A 8 1.39 5.51 1.04
N GLU A 9 1.78 6.76 1.19
CA GLU A 9 3.20 7.10 1.30
C GLU A 9 3.72 6.72 2.68
N LEU A 10 4.88 6.07 2.69
CA LEU A 10 5.55 5.64 3.92
C LEU A 10 6.79 6.50 4.15
N SER A 11 7.14 6.70 5.42
CA SER A 11 8.45 7.26 5.74
C SER A 11 9.56 6.42 5.11
N LYS A 12 10.58 7.06 4.54
CA LYS A 12 11.73 6.35 3.95
C LYS A 12 12.51 5.53 4.97
N ARG A 13 12.31 5.80 6.26
CA ARG A 13 12.91 4.99 7.33
C ARG A 13 12.51 3.52 7.24
N VAL A 14 11.36 3.21 6.62
CA VAL A 14 10.94 1.81 6.45
C VAL A 14 11.96 1.01 5.64
N PHE A 15 12.58 1.63 4.64
CA PHE A 15 13.59 0.94 3.84
C PHE A 15 14.84 0.60 4.67
N THR A 16 15.25 1.51 5.53
CA THR A 16 16.44 1.31 6.38
C THR A 16 16.15 0.36 7.53
N GLU A 17 14.99 0.50 8.18
CA GLU A 17 14.66 -0.16 9.44
C GLU A 17 14.00 -1.52 9.27
N ASN A 18 13.33 -1.78 8.13
CA ASN A 18 12.58 -3.02 7.94
C ASN A 18 13.25 -3.90 6.90
N THR A 19 13.83 -5.01 7.37
CA THR A 19 14.60 -5.93 6.52
C THR A 19 13.75 -6.56 5.43
N LYS A 20 12.50 -6.93 5.74
CA LYS A 20 11.62 -7.57 4.76
C LYS A 20 11.20 -6.58 3.67
N PHE A 21 10.91 -5.33 4.06
CA PHE A 21 10.60 -4.28 3.09
C PHE A 21 11.78 -4.06 2.13
N ARG A 22 12.97 -3.94 2.69
CA ARG A 22 14.19 -3.75 1.88
C ARG A 22 14.43 -4.92 0.95
N ALA A 23 14.29 -6.14 1.44
CA ALA A 23 14.49 -7.34 0.64
C ALA A 23 13.50 -7.44 -0.52
N ALA A 24 12.27 -6.93 -0.35
CA ALA A 24 11.26 -6.92 -1.40
C ALA A 24 11.51 -5.87 -2.48
N ASN A 25 12.44 -4.93 -2.24
CA ASN A 25 12.68 -3.79 -3.13
C ASN A 25 14.17 -3.63 -3.48
N PRO A 26 14.81 -4.66 -4.06
CA PRO A 26 16.25 -4.59 -4.37
C PRO A 26 16.56 -3.56 -5.45
N GLN A 27 15.59 -3.16 -6.26
CA GLN A 27 15.76 -2.19 -7.34
C GLN A 27 15.70 -0.74 -6.85
N PHE A 28 15.34 -0.50 -5.59
CA PHE A 28 15.13 0.86 -5.08
C PHE A 28 16.46 1.59 -4.96
N ASN A 29 16.53 2.81 -5.54
CA ASN A 29 17.73 3.64 -5.54
C ASN A 29 17.67 4.81 -4.55
N GLY A 30 16.61 4.93 -3.76
CA GLY A 30 16.47 5.98 -2.75
C GLY A 30 15.96 7.32 -3.26
N VAL A 31 15.66 7.46 -4.54
CA VAL A 31 15.24 8.75 -5.12
C VAL A 31 13.77 9.02 -4.88
N LEU A 32 12.90 8.05 -5.27
CA LEU A 32 11.46 8.19 -5.08
C LEU A 32 11.05 7.70 -3.68
N GLU A 33 9.76 7.81 -3.39
CA GLU A 33 9.21 7.50 -2.07
C GLU A 33 9.05 6.00 -1.85
N CYS A 34 8.82 5.64 -0.59
CA CYS A 34 8.37 4.31 -0.18
C CYS A 34 6.85 4.31 -0.08
N LEU A 35 6.20 3.27 -0.61
CA LEU A 35 4.76 3.21 -0.72
C LEU A 35 4.21 1.88 -0.20
N TYR A 36 2.97 1.92 0.28
CA TYR A 36 2.17 0.73 0.53
C TYR A 36 0.97 0.74 -0.41
N VAL A 37 0.73 -0.37 -1.09
CA VAL A 37 -0.43 -0.54 -1.96
C VAL A 37 -1.35 -1.58 -1.33
N GLY A 38 -2.62 -1.23 -1.22
CA GLY A 38 -3.63 -2.12 -0.65
C GLY A 38 -4.94 -2.04 -1.39
N MET A 39 -5.90 -2.86 -0.95
CA MET A 39 -7.27 -2.80 -1.44
C MET A 39 -8.23 -2.87 -0.29
N THR A 40 -9.43 -2.32 -0.46
CA THR A 40 -10.43 -2.24 0.61
C THR A 40 -11.84 -2.17 0.03
N SER A 41 -12.83 -2.68 0.79
CA SER A 41 -14.24 -2.47 0.52
C SER A 41 -14.77 -1.18 1.15
N LYS A 42 -13.91 -0.47 1.89
CA LYS A 42 -14.23 0.80 2.56
C LYS A 42 -13.61 1.96 1.80
N ALA A 43 -13.91 3.18 2.21
CA ALA A 43 -13.21 4.34 1.66
C ALA A 43 -11.72 4.26 2.03
N PRO A 44 -10.78 4.61 1.12
CA PRO A 44 -9.36 4.54 1.43
C PRO A 44 -8.95 5.31 2.68
N ILE A 45 -9.52 6.49 2.92
CA ILE A 45 -9.20 7.27 4.13
C ILE A 45 -9.62 6.54 5.40
N GLU A 46 -10.74 5.84 5.38
CA GLU A 46 -11.20 5.06 6.52
C GLU A 46 -10.27 3.89 6.80
N ARG A 47 -9.83 3.18 5.76
CA ARG A 47 -8.89 2.08 5.91
C ARG A 47 -7.54 2.56 6.42
N PHE A 48 -7.08 3.72 5.94
CA PHE A 48 -5.85 4.33 6.43
C PHE A 48 -5.94 4.65 7.93
N ARG A 49 -7.06 5.23 8.37
CA ARG A 49 -7.28 5.50 9.80
C ARG A 49 -7.23 4.23 10.64
N GLN A 50 -7.83 3.15 10.15
CA GLN A 50 -7.80 1.86 10.86
C GLN A 50 -6.36 1.34 11.01
N HIS A 51 -5.56 1.44 9.96
CA HIS A 51 -4.15 1.06 10.04
C HIS A 51 -3.39 1.90 11.06
N LYS A 52 -3.60 3.21 11.06
CA LYS A 52 -2.88 4.13 11.95
C LYS A 52 -3.27 3.93 13.43
N THR A 53 -4.50 3.54 13.71
CA THR A 53 -4.94 3.28 15.09
C THR A 53 -4.57 1.89 15.59
N GLY A 54 -3.90 1.09 14.77
CA GLY A 54 -3.48 -0.26 15.16
C GLY A 54 -4.55 -1.32 15.01
N TYR A 55 -5.62 -1.03 14.28
CA TYR A 55 -6.65 -2.02 14.03
C TYR A 55 -6.06 -3.20 13.25
N ILE A 56 -6.16 -4.38 13.84
CA ILE A 56 -5.72 -5.63 13.21
C ILE A 56 -6.96 -6.48 12.98
N ASN A 57 -7.22 -6.86 11.72
CA ASN A 57 -8.32 -7.77 11.46
C ASN A 57 -7.95 -9.18 11.92
N LYS A 58 -8.99 -10.01 12.14
CA LYS A 58 -8.82 -11.37 12.67
C LYS A 58 -7.97 -12.29 11.77
N LYS A 59 -7.72 -11.92 10.54
CA LYS A 59 -6.95 -12.71 9.58
C LYS A 59 -5.45 -12.47 9.66
N GLY A 60 -5.00 -11.62 10.58
CA GLY A 60 -3.60 -11.55 10.98
C GLY A 60 -2.61 -11.06 9.94
N ARG A 61 -2.96 -10.08 9.12
CA ARG A 61 -2.01 -9.45 8.19
C ARG A 61 -1.12 -8.47 8.96
N LYS A 62 -0.39 -9.00 9.92
CA LYS A 62 0.32 -8.21 10.93
C LYS A 62 1.42 -7.33 10.37
N LEU A 63 2.17 -7.82 9.35
CA LEU A 63 3.29 -7.04 8.83
C LEU A 63 2.81 -5.81 8.08
N SER A 64 1.80 -5.94 7.22
CA SER A 64 1.25 -4.79 6.50
C SER A 64 0.68 -3.76 7.45
N ALA A 65 -0.08 -4.20 8.46
CA ALA A 65 -0.62 -3.31 9.49
C ALA A 65 0.50 -2.61 10.27
N TYR A 66 1.55 -3.34 10.63
CA TYR A 66 2.70 -2.78 11.33
C TYR A 66 3.41 -1.71 10.50
N ILE A 67 3.67 -1.99 9.23
CA ILE A 67 4.36 -1.05 8.34
C ILE A 67 3.55 0.25 8.19
N VAL A 68 2.25 0.14 7.95
CA VAL A 68 1.42 1.33 7.78
C VAL A 68 1.26 2.08 9.09
N GLN A 69 1.06 1.38 10.21
CA GLN A 69 0.93 2.03 11.51
C GLN A 69 2.18 2.82 11.87
N LYS A 70 3.36 2.22 11.68
CA LYS A 70 4.62 2.85 12.08
C LYS A 70 5.10 3.91 11.09
N TYR A 71 5.00 3.62 9.79
CA TYR A 71 5.64 4.45 8.75
C TYR A 71 4.65 5.20 7.87
N GLY A 72 3.36 4.89 7.93
CA GLY A 72 2.35 5.53 7.09
C GLY A 72 2.24 7.03 7.36
N ALA A 73 2.36 7.84 6.31
CA ALA A 73 2.29 9.30 6.40
C ALA A 73 0.96 9.83 5.89
N TYR A 74 0.62 9.55 4.63
CA TYR A 74 -0.63 10.03 4.03
C TYR A 74 -0.96 9.25 2.76
N LEU A 75 -2.22 9.36 2.34
CA LEU A 75 -2.67 8.78 1.08
C LEU A 75 -2.08 9.53 -0.11
N ARG A 76 -1.88 8.82 -1.22
CA ARG A 76 -1.41 9.38 -2.48
C ARG A 76 -2.48 9.20 -3.57
N PRO A 77 -3.59 9.99 -3.54
CA PRO A 77 -4.70 9.80 -4.47
C PRO A 77 -4.32 9.88 -5.95
N SER A 78 -3.32 10.70 -6.29
CA SER A 78 -2.87 10.85 -7.66
C SER A 78 -2.36 9.53 -8.27
N LEU A 79 -1.98 8.56 -7.43
CA LEU A 79 -1.44 7.28 -7.89
C LEU A 79 -2.53 6.21 -8.08
N TYR A 80 -3.77 6.45 -7.62
CA TYR A 80 -4.80 5.40 -7.69
C TYR A 80 -6.21 5.88 -8.04
N ASN A 81 -6.53 7.17 -7.97
CA ASN A 81 -7.89 7.64 -8.25
C ASN A 81 -8.41 7.21 -9.63
N HIS A 82 -7.55 7.27 -10.64
CA HIS A 82 -7.93 6.89 -12.00
C HIS A 82 -8.27 5.39 -12.12
N ILE A 83 -7.74 4.55 -11.25
CA ILE A 83 -8.02 3.12 -11.24
C ILE A 83 -9.41 2.85 -10.67
N ASN A 84 -9.81 3.63 -9.67
CA ASN A 84 -11.08 3.44 -8.95
C ASN A 84 -12.29 4.07 -9.66
N LEU A 85 -12.14 4.58 -10.89
CA LEU A 85 -13.25 5.19 -11.64
C LEU A 85 -14.32 4.17 -11.99
N LYS A 86 -13.96 2.89 -12.10
CA LYS A 86 -14.91 1.81 -12.34
C LYS A 86 -14.98 0.92 -11.11
N PRO A 87 -16.18 0.44 -10.74
CA PRO A 87 -16.31 -0.49 -9.62
C PRO A 87 -15.58 -1.80 -9.92
N MET A 88 -14.98 -2.38 -8.87
CA MET A 88 -14.24 -3.62 -8.98
C MET A 88 -14.77 -4.66 -8.00
N THR A 89 -14.78 -5.91 -8.44
CA THR A 89 -14.98 -7.04 -7.53
C THR A 89 -13.73 -7.22 -6.67
N ARG A 90 -13.82 -8.05 -5.63
CA ARG A 90 -12.66 -8.36 -4.79
C ARG A 90 -11.50 -8.91 -5.61
N GLN A 91 -11.78 -9.83 -6.52
CA GLN A 91 -10.73 -10.44 -7.34
C GLN A 91 -10.09 -9.43 -8.29
N GLN A 92 -10.90 -8.56 -8.89
CA GLN A 92 -10.37 -7.50 -9.75
C GLN A 92 -9.49 -6.53 -8.96
N ALA A 93 -9.88 -6.19 -7.75
CA ALA A 93 -9.09 -5.30 -6.90
C ALA A 93 -7.77 -5.96 -6.46
N LEU A 94 -7.79 -7.26 -6.15
CA LEU A 94 -6.56 -8.00 -5.82
C LEU A 94 -5.58 -8.01 -7.00
N ASN A 95 -6.09 -8.27 -8.20
CA ASN A 95 -5.26 -8.27 -9.41
C ASN A 95 -4.68 -6.87 -9.67
N MET A 96 -5.49 -5.84 -9.47
CA MET A 96 -5.08 -4.46 -9.68
C MET A 96 -4.06 -4.00 -8.63
N GLU A 97 -4.23 -4.42 -7.38
CA GLU A 97 -3.27 -4.15 -6.31
C GLU A 97 -1.88 -4.64 -6.69
N GLU A 98 -1.79 -5.88 -7.13
CA GLU A 98 -0.51 -6.47 -7.54
C GLU A 98 0.07 -5.75 -8.76
N LYS A 99 -0.75 -5.52 -9.78
CA LYS A 99 -0.32 -4.82 -10.99
C LYS A 99 0.20 -3.43 -10.68
N LEU A 100 -0.53 -2.67 -9.87
CA LEU A 100 -0.14 -1.32 -9.48
C LEU A 100 1.17 -1.33 -8.70
N ALA A 101 1.33 -2.27 -7.77
CA ALA A 101 2.55 -2.37 -6.98
C ALA A 101 3.77 -2.61 -7.88
N TRP A 102 3.67 -3.51 -8.84
CA TRP A 102 4.77 -3.78 -9.77
C TRP A 102 5.04 -2.61 -10.72
N ASP A 103 3.98 -1.93 -11.19
CA ASP A 103 4.14 -0.74 -12.03
C ASP A 103 4.88 0.37 -11.29
N LEU A 104 4.53 0.59 -10.01
CA LEU A 104 5.20 1.60 -9.19
C LEU A 104 6.66 1.24 -8.92
N ARG A 105 6.95 -0.03 -8.68
CA ARG A 105 8.35 -0.49 -8.54
C ARG A 105 9.16 -0.21 -9.81
N ARG A 106 8.57 -0.46 -10.98
CA ARG A 106 9.23 -0.19 -12.26
C ARG A 106 9.48 1.30 -12.47
N GLN A 107 8.64 2.16 -11.88
CA GLN A 107 8.84 3.61 -11.93
C GLN A 107 9.93 4.09 -10.97
N GLY A 108 10.38 3.27 -10.04
CA GLY A 108 11.45 3.61 -9.12
C GLY A 108 11.03 3.73 -7.65
N TYR A 109 9.75 3.49 -7.33
CA TYR A 109 9.29 3.47 -5.94
C TYR A 109 9.69 2.17 -5.24
N ALA A 110 9.87 2.24 -3.92
CA ALA A 110 9.92 1.05 -3.09
C ALA A 110 8.50 0.77 -2.59
N VAL A 111 8.02 -0.46 -2.77
CA VAL A 111 6.60 -0.79 -2.56
C VAL A 111 6.44 -2.04 -1.72
N TRP A 112 5.49 -2.00 -0.79
CA TRP A 112 4.97 -3.17 -0.09
C TRP A 112 3.49 -3.35 -0.44
N PHE A 113 3.08 -4.58 -0.66
CA PHE A 113 1.67 -4.94 -0.86
C PHE A 113 1.42 -6.35 -0.31
N ASN A 114 0.16 -6.67 -0.12
CA ASN A 114 -0.22 -7.99 0.41
C ASN A 114 -0.16 -9.10 -0.64
#